data_2ae3efa38048a49c56eaa075d9d75d7b
#
_entry.id   2ae3efa38048a49c56eaa075d9d75d7b
#
_cell.length_a   1.000
_cell.length_b   1.000
_cell.length_c   1.000
_cell.angle_alpha   90.00
_cell.angle_beta   90.00
_cell.angle_gamma   90.00
#
_symmetry.space_group_name_H-M   'P 1'
#
loop_
_entity.id
_entity.type
_entity.pdbx_description
1 polymer ?
#
loop_
_entity_poly.entity_id
_entity_poly.type
_entity_poly.pdbx_seq_one_letter_code
_entity_poly.pdbx_strand_id
1 'polypeptide(L)'
;MRKFFYFVVIVSAAALIASCSKVGAGEEENLDEIDRSDNVFPVINAAKPSANQVYRSGDSIIVEGNVTDDKKMYKGKVQIKNDANNLMVAENYYETHFLPDINFRLAYQAIVTAPTDFSVLVEFQDHGMNISAATIKVKVNP
;
A
#
# COMPACT_ATOMS: atom_id res chain seq x y z
N MET A 1 21.71 -32.23 -66.17
CA MET A 1 22.06 -32.24 -64.74
C MET A 1 21.73 -30.90 -64.06
N ARG A 2 20.45 -30.44 -64.13
CA ARG A 2 20.08 -29.12 -63.55
C ARG A 2 18.69 -29.13 -62.90
N LYS A 3 18.09 -30.29 -62.65
CA LYS A 3 16.74 -30.42 -62.09
C LYS A 3 16.68 -31.14 -60.72
N PHE A 4 17.81 -31.54 -60.16
CA PHE A 4 17.88 -32.26 -58.87
C PHE A 4 18.17 -31.37 -57.64
N PHE A 5 18.51 -30.10 -57.86
CA PHE A 5 18.87 -29.19 -56.76
C PHE A 5 17.72 -28.41 -56.14
N TYR A 6 16.54 -28.43 -56.76
CA TYR A 6 15.37 -27.69 -56.24
C TYR A 6 14.48 -28.49 -55.30
N PHE A 7 14.71 -29.77 -55.13
CA PHE A 7 13.83 -30.60 -54.27
C PHE A 7 14.34 -30.78 -52.85
N VAL A 8 15.56 -30.38 -52.57
CA VAL A 8 16.17 -30.52 -51.21
C VAL A 8 15.94 -29.27 -50.33
N VAL A 9 15.61 -28.12 -50.92
CA VAL A 9 15.46 -26.85 -50.17
C VAL A 9 14.07 -26.65 -49.58
N ILE A 10 13.04 -27.42 -50.04
CA ILE A 10 11.64 -27.22 -49.57
C ILE A 10 11.30 -28.08 -48.35
N VAL A 11 12.11 -29.07 -47.98
CA VAL A 11 11.84 -29.96 -46.85
C VAL A 11 12.39 -29.44 -45.50
N SER A 12 13.27 -28.43 -45.50
CA SER A 12 13.87 -27.90 -44.28
C SER A 12 13.16 -26.67 -43.67
N ALA A 13 12.09 -26.19 -44.26
CA ALA A 13 11.34 -25.01 -43.77
C ALA A 13 10.08 -25.32 -42.94
N ALA A 14 9.76 -26.59 -42.72
CA ALA A 14 8.51 -27.01 -42.07
C ALA A 14 8.70 -27.53 -40.62
N ALA A 15 9.88 -27.40 -40.02
CA ALA A 15 10.15 -27.97 -38.68
C ALA A 15 10.43 -26.95 -37.57
N LEU A 16 10.05 -25.68 -37.73
CA LEU A 16 10.34 -24.64 -36.73
C LEU A 16 9.11 -23.96 -36.12
N ILE A 17 7.93 -24.55 -36.14
CA ILE A 17 6.73 -24.03 -35.49
C ILE A 17 6.06 -25.07 -34.58
N ALA A 18 6.80 -25.62 -33.64
CA ALA A 18 6.25 -26.39 -32.53
C ALA A 18 7.13 -26.29 -31.28
N SER A 19 7.44 -25.09 -30.87
CA SER A 19 7.94 -24.83 -29.51
C SER A 19 7.22 -23.62 -28.92
N CYS A 20 5.89 -23.65 -28.92
CA CYS A 20 5.17 -23.02 -27.81
C CYS A 20 5.30 -23.97 -26.63
N SER A 21 6.39 -23.86 -25.89
CA SER A 21 6.40 -24.30 -24.51
C SER A 21 5.20 -23.58 -23.86
N LYS A 22 4.18 -24.33 -23.45
CA LYS A 22 3.32 -23.93 -22.37
C LYS A 22 4.28 -23.64 -21.20
N VAL A 23 4.71 -22.40 -21.06
CA VAL A 23 5.02 -21.83 -19.74
C VAL A 23 3.74 -22.11 -18.96
N GLY A 24 3.84 -22.99 -17.96
CA GLY A 24 2.71 -23.27 -17.11
C GLY A 24 2.14 -21.92 -16.72
N ALA A 25 0.85 -21.73 -16.97
CA ALA A 25 0.11 -20.70 -16.30
C ALA A 25 0.26 -21.04 -14.83
N GLY A 26 1.28 -20.44 -14.18
CA GLY A 26 1.20 -20.22 -12.76
C GLY A 26 -0.13 -19.53 -12.59
N GLU A 27 -0.98 -20.03 -11.74
CA GLU A 27 -2.15 -19.31 -11.30
C GLU A 27 -1.59 -17.95 -10.89
N GLU A 28 -1.82 -16.91 -11.70
CA GLU A 28 -1.62 -15.55 -11.26
C GLU A 28 -2.58 -15.44 -10.09
N GLU A 29 -2.03 -15.47 -8.88
CA GLU A 29 -2.77 -15.19 -7.67
C GLU A 29 -3.44 -13.85 -7.95
N ASN A 30 -4.78 -13.85 -8.06
CA ASN A 30 -5.54 -12.65 -8.37
C ASN A 30 -5.51 -11.77 -7.11
N LEU A 31 -4.44 -10.98 -6.98
CA LEU A 31 -4.14 -10.14 -5.83
C LEU A 31 -5.23 -9.09 -5.57
N ASP A 32 -6.10 -8.87 -6.56
CA ASP A 32 -7.17 -7.87 -6.53
C ASP A 32 -8.56 -8.49 -6.37
N GLU A 33 -8.66 -9.75 -5.92
CA GLU A 33 -9.97 -10.39 -5.72
C GLU A 33 -10.74 -9.70 -4.58
N ILE A 34 -11.83 -9.01 -4.97
CA ILE A 34 -12.73 -8.35 -4.03
C ILE A 34 -13.62 -9.40 -3.36
N ASP A 35 -13.52 -9.55 -2.05
CA ASP A 35 -14.43 -10.37 -1.24
C ASP A 35 -15.70 -9.60 -0.86
N ARG A 36 -16.69 -9.58 -1.76
CA ARG A 36 -17.97 -8.90 -1.51
C ARG A 36 -18.80 -9.50 -0.37
N SER A 37 -18.38 -10.64 0.20
CA SER A 37 -19.04 -11.23 1.37
C SER A 37 -18.52 -10.66 2.68
N ASP A 38 -17.42 -9.89 2.63
CA ASP A 38 -16.84 -9.24 3.78
C ASP A 38 -17.56 -7.93 4.12
N ASN A 39 -18.11 -7.86 5.32
CA ASN A 39 -18.83 -6.69 5.85
C ASN A 39 -18.23 -6.21 7.18
N VAL A 40 -17.08 -6.75 7.56
CA VAL A 40 -16.37 -6.34 8.78
C VAL A 40 -15.31 -5.33 8.37
N PHE A 41 -15.24 -4.23 9.09
CA PHE A 41 -14.30 -3.16 8.81
C PHE A 41 -12.98 -3.39 9.55
N PRO A 42 -11.83 -3.04 8.97
CA PRO A 42 -10.57 -3.04 9.69
C PRO A 42 -10.63 -2.25 10.99
N VAL A 43 -10.00 -2.74 12.05
CA VAL A 43 -9.94 -2.08 13.36
C VAL A 43 -8.58 -1.42 13.53
N ILE A 44 -8.55 -0.09 13.58
CA ILE A 44 -7.35 0.71 13.76
C ILE A 44 -7.13 0.98 15.26
N ASN A 45 -5.99 0.52 15.80
CA ASN A 45 -5.55 0.77 17.15
C ASN A 45 -4.30 1.68 17.10
N ALA A 46 -4.50 2.98 16.99
CA ALA A 46 -3.42 3.96 17.00
C ALA A 46 -2.91 4.16 18.44
N ALA A 47 -1.67 3.74 18.70
CA ALA A 47 -1.04 3.89 20.01
C ALA A 47 -0.43 5.29 20.20
N LYS A 48 0.06 5.90 19.11
CA LYS A 48 0.61 7.26 19.08
C LYS A 48 0.22 7.98 17.77
N PRO A 49 0.12 9.33 17.80
CA PRO A 49 0.15 10.18 19.00
C PRO A 49 -1.17 10.09 19.77
N SER A 50 -1.17 10.56 21.04
CA SER A 50 -2.41 10.80 21.77
C SER A 50 -3.14 12.00 21.16
N ALA A 51 -4.47 11.97 21.20
CA ALA A 51 -5.27 13.11 20.75
C ALA A 51 -4.90 14.40 21.51
N ASN A 52 -4.73 15.50 20.76
CA ASN A 52 -4.32 16.81 21.28
C ASN A 52 -2.93 16.84 21.96
N GLN A 53 -2.07 15.86 21.67
CA GLN A 53 -0.69 15.87 22.16
C GLN A 53 0.02 17.13 21.69
N VAL A 54 0.83 17.73 22.59
CA VAL A 54 1.62 18.93 22.31
C VAL A 54 3.09 18.55 22.22
N TYR A 55 3.73 19.00 21.15
CA TYR A 55 5.16 18.83 20.87
C TYR A 55 5.85 20.20 20.89
N ARG A 56 7.19 20.19 20.93
CA ARG A 56 8.03 21.37 20.69
C ARG A 56 8.66 21.30 19.31
N SER A 57 9.00 22.46 18.76
CA SER A 57 9.76 22.54 17.52
C SER A 57 11.06 21.74 17.63
N GLY A 58 11.30 20.87 16.67
CA GLY A 58 12.42 19.91 16.67
C GLY A 58 12.04 18.52 17.16
N ASP A 59 10.93 18.34 17.86
CA ASP A 59 10.44 17.02 18.25
C ASP A 59 9.92 16.24 17.03
N SER A 60 9.93 14.92 17.13
CA SER A 60 9.32 14.04 16.14
C SER A 60 7.88 13.68 16.51
N ILE A 61 6.94 13.98 15.62
CA ILE A 61 5.60 13.40 15.64
C ILE A 61 5.74 11.94 15.21
N ILE A 62 5.51 11.02 16.14
CA ILE A 62 5.55 9.58 15.87
C ILE A 62 4.13 9.08 15.78
N VAL A 63 3.80 8.44 14.65
CA VAL A 63 2.54 7.73 14.44
C VAL A 63 2.85 6.26 14.45
N GLU A 64 2.26 5.53 15.38
CA GLU A 64 2.45 4.07 15.47
C GLU A 64 1.22 3.41 16.06
N GLY A 65 1.00 2.17 15.65
CA GLY A 65 -0.10 1.35 16.10
C GLY A 65 -0.18 0.06 15.29
N ASN A 66 -1.31 -0.61 15.43
CA ASN A 66 -1.63 -1.74 14.60
C ASN A 66 -3.05 -1.60 14.00
N VAL A 67 -3.28 -2.30 12.92
CA VAL A 67 -4.59 -2.52 12.35
C VAL A 67 -4.82 -4.03 12.24
N THR A 68 -6.04 -4.46 12.54
CA THR A 68 -6.46 -5.86 12.47
C THR A 68 -7.74 -5.97 11.67
N ASP A 69 -7.89 -7.11 10.99
CA ASP A 69 -9.08 -7.47 10.24
C ASP A 69 -9.43 -8.93 10.49
N ASP A 70 -10.70 -9.32 10.35
CA ASP A 70 -11.14 -10.70 10.56
C ASP A 70 -10.80 -11.61 9.38
N LYS A 71 -10.50 -11.02 8.21
CA LYS A 71 -10.08 -11.74 7.00
C LYS A 71 -8.73 -11.24 6.50
N LYS A 72 -8.73 -10.34 5.52
CA LYS A 72 -7.51 -9.94 4.80
C LYS A 72 -7.57 -8.46 4.48
N MET A 73 -6.53 -7.73 4.83
CA MET A 73 -6.37 -6.35 4.38
C MET A 73 -5.89 -6.26 2.93
N TYR A 74 -6.22 -5.16 2.29
CA TYR A 74 -5.83 -4.85 0.91
C TYR A 74 -4.70 -3.83 0.90
N LYS A 75 -4.90 -2.65 1.46
CA LYS A 75 -3.93 -1.56 1.46
C LYS A 75 -4.18 -0.58 2.60
N GLY A 76 -3.20 0.29 2.85
CA GLY A 76 -3.36 1.36 3.83
C GLY A 76 -2.43 2.53 3.58
N LYS A 77 -2.67 3.60 4.32
CA LYS A 77 -1.79 4.77 4.35
C LYS A 77 -1.80 5.45 5.71
N VAL A 78 -0.67 6.04 6.03
CA VAL A 78 -0.50 6.91 7.19
C VAL A 78 0.08 8.23 6.70
N GLN A 79 -0.53 9.34 7.07
CA GLN A 79 -0.18 10.67 6.57
C GLN A 79 -0.12 11.69 7.71
N ILE A 80 0.82 12.62 7.62
CA ILE A 80 0.90 13.80 8.50
C ILE A 80 0.78 15.04 7.62
N LYS A 81 -0.17 15.90 7.94
CA LYS A 81 -0.46 17.13 7.22
C LYS A 81 -0.29 18.34 8.13
N ASN A 82 0.38 19.37 7.66
CA ASN A 82 0.41 20.68 8.30
C ASN A 82 -0.89 21.43 7.98
N ASP A 83 -1.69 21.73 8.98
CA ASP A 83 -3.02 22.35 8.81
C ASP A 83 -2.97 23.82 8.44
N ALA A 84 -1.86 24.52 8.74
CA ALA A 84 -1.73 25.95 8.41
C ALA A 84 -1.60 26.21 6.90
N ASN A 85 -1.00 25.29 6.14
CA ASN A 85 -0.77 25.43 4.71
C ASN A 85 -1.32 24.26 3.88
N ASN A 86 -2.01 23.30 4.49
CA ASN A 86 -2.52 22.09 3.89
C ASN A 86 -1.49 21.18 3.22
N LEU A 87 -0.20 21.32 3.53
CA LEU A 87 0.85 20.48 2.95
C LEU A 87 0.91 19.12 3.65
N MET A 88 0.97 18.05 2.84
CA MET A 88 1.38 16.74 3.27
C MET A 88 2.90 16.79 3.55
N VAL A 89 3.29 16.58 4.82
CA VAL A 89 4.68 16.68 5.25
C VAL A 89 5.36 15.33 5.43
N ALA A 90 4.58 14.28 5.62
CA ALA A 90 5.06 12.89 5.64
C ALA A 90 3.93 11.95 5.28
N GLU A 91 4.25 10.88 4.55
CA GLU A 91 3.31 9.81 4.24
C GLU A 91 4.02 8.47 4.10
N ASN A 92 3.30 7.39 4.36
CA ASN A 92 3.70 6.03 4.09
C ASN A 92 2.50 5.23 3.60
N TYR A 93 2.71 4.43 2.54
CA TYR A 93 1.72 3.52 1.98
C TYR A 93 2.09 2.10 2.38
N TYR A 94 1.05 1.28 2.60
CA TYR A 94 1.16 -0.11 3.02
C TYR A 94 0.45 -1.00 2.00
N GLU A 95 1.21 -1.82 1.31
CA GLU A 95 0.69 -2.93 0.52
C GLU A 95 0.49 -4.10 1.48
N THR A 96 -0.75 -4.39 1.80
CA THR A 96 -1.08 -5.26 2.93
C THR A 96 -1.72 -6.58 2.51
N HIS A 97 -1.74 -6.85 1.20
CA HIS A 97 -2.43 -8.00 0.62
C HIS A 97 -2.30 -9.27 1.48
N PHE A 98 -3.46 -9.84 1.81
CA PHE A 98 -3.62 -11.11 2.55
C PHE A 98 -3.18 -11.14 4.01
N LEU A 99 -2.72 -10.04 4.58
CA LEU A 99 -2.36 -9.97 6.01
C LEU A 99 -3.59 -9.60 6.85
N PRO A 100 -3.90 -10.34 7.93
CA PRO A 100 -5.02 -10.02 8.83
C PRO A 100 -4.62 -8.98 9.89
N ASP A 101 -3.33 -8.78 10.12
CA ASP A 101 -2.81 -7.77 11.04
C ASP A 101 -1.54 -7.10 10.52
N ILE A 102 -1.35 -5.83 10.85
CA ILE A 102 -0.19 -5.05 10.43
C ILE A 102 0.15 -4.03 11.48
N ASN A 103 1.44 -3.88 11.76
CA ASN A 103 1.96 -2.76 12.51
C ASN A 103 2.35 -1.63 11.56
N PHE A 104 1.89 -0.42 11.85
CA PHE A 104 2.25 0.76 11.08
C PHE A 104 3.11 1.72 11.90
N ARG A 105 4.01 2.43 11.22
CA ARG A 105 4.83 3.48 11.82
C ARG A 105 5.21 4.54 10.81
N LEU A 106 5.08 5.81 11.20
CA LEU A 106 5.55 6.98 10.47
C LEU A 106 6.15 7.96 11.48
N ALA A 107 7.23 8.65 11.13
CA ALA A 107 7.83 9.68 11.96
C ALA A 107 8.15 10.92 11.13
N TYR A 108 7.88 12.10 11.68
CA TYR A 108 8.17 13.38 11.07
C TYR A 108 8.72 14.35 12.11
N GLN A 109 9.91 14.89 11.87
CA GLN A 109 10.48 15.94 12.72
C GLN A 109 9.84 17.28 12.33
N ALA A 110 9.06 17.86 13.24
CA ALA A 110 8.34 19.10 13.00
C ALA A 110 9.18 20.30 13.45
N ILE A 111 9.55 21.18 12.51
CA ILE A 111 10.23 22.43 12.78
C ILE A 111 9.27 23.58 12.46
N VAL A 112 8.90 24.36 13.48
CA VAL A 112 7.96 25.47 13.37
C VAL A 112 8.50 26.73 14.04
N THR A 113 8.11 27.89 13.54
CA THR A 113 8.46 29.20 14.09
C THR A 113 7.28 29.88 14.79
N ALA A 114 6.07 29.31 14.66
CA ALA A 114 4.85 29.72 15.34
C ALA A 114 4.04 28.46 15.71
N PRO A 115 3.14 28.53 16.71
CA PRO A 115 2.27 27.42 17.06
C PRO A 115 1.52 26.90 15.82
N THR A 116 1.66 25.63 15.53
CA THR A 116 1.13 25.01 14.31
C THR A 116 0.41 23.71 14.66
N ASP A 117 -0.78 23.52 14.10
CA ASP A 117 -1.55 22.30 14.23
C ASP A 117 -1.24 21.34 13.06
N PHE A 118 -1.19 20.06 13.38
CA PHE A 118 -0.99 18.98 12.40
C PHE A 118 -2.11 17.96 12.54
N SER A 119 -2.54 17.43 11.39
CA SER A 119 -3.46 16.31 11.30
C SER A 119 -2.71 15.05 10.92
N VAL A 120 -2.92 14.00 11.69
CA VAL A 120 -2.48 12.64 11.39
C VAL A 120 -3.68 11.85 10.88
N LEU A 121 -3.59 11.29 9.68
CA LEU A 121 -4.56 10.36 9.11
C LEU A 121 -3.97 8.97 9.09
N VAL A 122 -4.72 8.00 9.60
CA VAL A 122 -4.46 6.57 9.46
C VAL A 122 -5.67 5.97 8.75
N GLU A 123 -5.48 5.35 7.59
CA GLU A 123 -6.56 4.77 6.79
C GLU A 123 -6.14 3.41 6.26
N PHE A 124 -7.00 2.41 6.42
CA PHE A 124 -6.79 1.06 5.91
C PHE A 124 -8.05 0.53 5.26
N GLN A 125 -7.86 -0.26 4.21
CA GLN A 125 -8.89 -0.91 3.43
C GLN A 125 -8.64 -2.42 3.40
N ASP A 126 -9.72 -3.21 3.50
CA ASP A 126 -9.70 -4.66 3.33
C ASP A 126 -10.03 -5.09 1.88
N HIS A 127 -10.03 -6.40 1.63
CA HIS A 127 -10.46 -6.97 0.36
C HIS A 127 -11.98 -6.95 0.15
N GLY A 128 -12.78 -6.68 1.20
CA GLY A 128 -14.21 -6.38 1.09
C GLY A 128 -14.51 -4.98 0.58
N MET A 129 -13.48 -4.14 0.40
CA MET A 129 -13.56 -2.71 0.10
C MET A 129 -14.07 -1.87 1.28
N ASN A 130 -14.12 -2.42 2.50
CA ASN A 130 -14.45 -1.65 3.69
C ASN A 130 -13.26 -0.77 4.08
N ILE A 131 -13.51 0.48 4.41
CA ILE A 131 -12.46 1.45 4.74
C ILE A 131 -12.67 1.93 6.17
N SER A 132 -11.62 1.80 6.99
CA SER A 132 -11.54 2.45 8.30
C SER A 132 -10.53 3.59 8.27
N ALA A 133 -10.87 4.70 8.93
CA ALA A 133 -9.99 5.85 9.03
C ALA A 133 -10.06 6.46 10.44
N ALA A 134 -8.90 6.88 10.94
CA ALA A 134 -8.75 7.64 12.17
C ALA A 134 -7.98 8.93 11.90
N THR A 135 -8.48 10.06 12.44
CA THR A 135 -7.78 11.34 12.36
C THR A 135 -7.43 11.82 13.75
N ILE A 136 -6.17 12.12 14.00
CA ILE A 136 -5.65 12.60 15.28
C ILE A 136 -5.05 13.99 15.06
N LYS A 137 -5.44 14.94 15.91
CA LYS A 137 -4.88 16.31 15.92
C LYS A 137 -3.79 16.40 16.96
N VAL A 138 -2.69 17.07 16.60
CA VAL A 138 -1.59 17.42 17.50
C VAL A 138 -1.16 18.86 17.26
N LYS A 139 -0.49 19.44 18.26
CA LYS A 139 0.02 20.82 18.18
C LYS A 139 1.54 20.80 18.35
N VAL A 140 2.24 21.65 17.61
CA VAL A 140 3.68 21.89 17.76
C VAL A 140 3.87 23.36 18.10
N ASN A 141 4.56 23.63 19.20
CA ASN A 141 4.94 24.97 19.63
C ASN A 141 6.42 25.23 19.32
N PRO A 142 6.84 26.48 19.08
CA PRO A 142 8.25 26.86 18.91
C PRO A 142 9.12 26.47 20.07
#